data_8e675fad6a16a36d720f02f533505aae
#
_entry.id   8e675fad6a16a36d720f02f533505aae
#
_cell.length_a   1.000
_cell.length_b   1.000
_cell.length_c   1.000
_cell.angle_alpha   90.00
_cell.angle_beta   90.00
_cell.angle_gamma   90.00
#
_symmetry.space_group_name_H-M   'P 1'
#
loop_
_entity.id
_entity.type
_entity.pdbx_description
1 polymer ?
#
loop_
_entity_poly.entity_id
_entity_poly.type
_entity_poly.pdbx_seq_one_letter_code
_entity_poly.pdbx_strand_id
1 'polypeptide(L)'
;MFSLLEPTYFPLVSHWRFIESKKIIWSINSKYNKQTLTNRTYINSANGELLITVPIKHSGIDKPRKLSEIKLDDSSNWRRNHYKSIKTCYQSSPFFEFYEHDVLNFYNRKYENLVDLNFASIEMICNWIKIQIPKKIFKKNNINESLLQDLTSLSNTKKFNFSNQKKYNQTFEDKNGFLNNLSILDLVFNCGPNSKNYF
;
A
#
# COMPACT_ATOMS: atom_id res chain seq x y z
N MET A 1 16.76 -13.80 -7.65
CA MET A 1 15.49 -14.33 -7.10
C MET A 1 14.39 -13.33 -7.43
N PHE A 2 13.22 -13.78 -7.89
CA PHE A 2 12.03 -12.95 -8.10
C PHE A 2 11.09 -13.08 -6.90
N SER A 3 10.39 -11.99 -6.57
CA SER A 3 9.38 -11.98 -5.51
C SER A 3 7.98 -11.97 -6.13
N LEU A 4 7.12 -12.92 -5.74
CA LEU A 4 5.73 -12.93 -6.11
C LEU A 4 4.94 -12.14 -5.05
N LEU A 5 4.33 -11.03 -5.44
CA LEU A 5 3.59 -10.12 -4.56
C LEU A 5 2.19 -9.85 -5.09
N GLU A 6 1.23 -9.66 -4.20
CA GLU A 6 -0.03 -9.01 -4.54
C GLU A 6 0.13 -7.48 -4.46
N PRO A 7 -0.38 -6.70 -5.42
CA PRO A 7 -0.41 -5.24 -5.28
C PRO A 7 -1.39 -4.86 -4.16
N THR A 8 -0.89 -4.13 -3.15
CA THR A 8 -1.68 -3.69 -2.00
C THR A 8 -1.91 -2.19 -2.02
N TYR A 9 -2.94 -1.73 -1.34
CA TYR A 9 -3.32 -0.32 -1.25
C TYR A 9 -2.38 0.42 -0.29
N PHE A 10 -1.61 1.37 -0.81
CA PHE A 10 -0.52 2.03 -0.07
C PHE A 10 0.29 1.02 0.76
N PRO A 11 1.10 0.16 0.10
CA PRO A 11 1.78 -0.96 0.75
C PRO A 11 2.43 -0.57 2.07
N LEU A 12 2.41 -1.48 3.04
CA LEU A 12 3.11 -1.27 4.31
C LEU A 12 4.62 -1.21 4.09
N VAL A 13 5.35 -0.59 5.02
CA VAL A 13 6.82 -0.41 4.93
C VAL A 13 7.54 -1.72 4.60
N SER A 14 7.12 -2.85 5.18
CA SER A 14 7.72 -4.17 4.93
C SER A 14 7.70 -4.63 3.47
N HIS A 15 6.76 -4.15 2.66
CA HIS A 15 6.68 -4.51 1.24
C HIS A 15 7.75 -3.80 0.40
N TRP A 16 8.19 -2.63 0.83
CA TRP A 16 9.02 -1.74 0.01
C TRP A 16 10.42 -2.25 -0.21
N ARG A 17 10.99 -3.03 0.70
CA ARG A 17 12.27 -3.74 0.48
C ARG A 17 12.24 -4.66 -0.76
N PHE A 18 11.07 -5.25 -1.05
CA PHE A 18 10.87 -6.09 -2.24
C PHE A 18 10.53 -5.25 -3.46
N ILE A 19 9.70 -4.20 -3.29
CA ILE A 19 9.31 -3.28 -4.36
C ILE A 19 10.55 -2.57 -4.93
N GLU A 20 11.47 -2.12 -4.08
CA GLU A 20 12.73 -1.51 -4.50
C GLU A 20 13.62 -2.47 -5.28
N SER A 21 13.60 -3.77 -5.00
CA SER A 21 14.44 -4.78 -5.67
C SER A 21 14.15 -4.94 -7.17
N LYS A 22 13.00 -4.44 -7.65
CA LYS A 22 12.55 -4.43 -9.07
C LYS A 22 12.33 -5.82 -9.69
N LYS A 23 12.58 -6.89 -8.97
CA LYS A 23 12.41 -8.29 -9.44
C LYS A 23 11.07 -8.83 -8.94
N ILE A 24 9.97 -8.19 -9.37
CA ILE A 24 8.63 -8.52 -8.90
C ILE A 24 7.82 -9.17 -10.02
N ILE A 25 7.08 -10.20 -9.64
CA ILE A 25 5.94 -10.72 -10.40
C ILE A 25 4.69 -10.37 -9.59
N TRP A 26 3.75 -9.71 -10.23
CA TRP A 26 2.52 -9.30 -9.58
C TRP A 26 1.44 -10.38 -9.69
N SER A 27 1.00 -10.90 -8.57
CA SER A 27 -0.07 -11.89 -8.47
C SER A 27 -1.42 -11.20 -8.49
N ILE A 28 -1.94 -10.90 -9.68
CA ILE A 28 -3.25 -10.26 -9.86
C ILE A 28 -4.36 -11.26 -10.20
N ASN A 29 -3.98 -12.49 -10.57
CA ASN A 29 -4.91 -13.57 -10.91
C ASN A 29 -5.17 -14.53 -9.74
N SER A 30 -4.59 -14.28 -8.57
CA SER A 30 -4.90 -14.98 -7.33
C SER A 30 -6.35 -14.74 -6.92
N LYS A 31 -6.92 -15.68 -6.16
CA LYS A 31 -8.24 -15.52 -5.55
C LYS A 31 -8.20 -14.31 -4.61
N TYR A 32 -9.14 -13.38 -4.80
CA TYR A 32 -9.31 -12.28 -3.87
C TYR A 32 -9.78 -12.79 -2.51
N ASN A 33 -9.06 -12.42 -1.47
CA ASN A 33 -9.41 -12.72 -0.08
C ASN A 33 -9.88 -11.42 0.61
N LYS A 34 -11.02 -11.50 1.28
CA LYS A 34 -11.53 -10.39 2.11
C LYS A 34 -10.58 -10.13 3.28
N GLN A 35 -10.58 -8.91 3.79
CA GLN A 35 -9.81 -8.49 4.96
C GLN A 35 -8.28 -8.59 4.77
N THR A 36 -7.80 -8.34 3.56
CA THR A 36 -6.38 -8.26 3.24
C THR A 36 -5.96 -6.81 2.92
N LEU A 37 -4.66 -6.56 2.91
CA LEU A 37 -4.07 -5.25 2.56
C LEU A 37 -4.30 -4.86 1.09
N THR A 38 -4.88 -5.75 0.28
CA THR A 38 -5.22 -5.42 -1.11
C THR A 38 -6.21 -4.26 -1.21
N ASN A 39 -7.16 -4.13 -0.26
CA ASN A 39 -8.11 -3.03 -0.25
C ASN A 39 -8.07 -2.19 1.03
N ARG A 40 -7.03 -2.30 1.84
CA ARG A 40 -6.89 -1.54 3.09
C ARG A 40 -5.45 -1.27 3.45
N THR A 41 -5.24 -0.26 4.30
CA THR A 41 -3.92 0.03 4.87
C THR A 41 -4.08 0.65 6.26
N TYR A 42 -2.99 0.67 7.04
CA TYR A 42 -2.95 1.24 8.38
C TYR A 42 -2.13 2.52 8.38
N ILE A 43 -2.68 3.60 8.90
CA ILE A 43 -2.00 4.89 9.09
C ILE A 43 -1.91 5.24 10.57
N ASN A 44 -0.99 6.12 10.94
CA ASN A 44 -0.87 6.62 12.30
C ASN A 44 -1.86 7.75 12.55
N SER A 45 -2.62 7.67 13.63
CA SER A 45 -3.55 8.72 14.06
C SER A 45 -3.29 9.10 15.52
N ALA A 46 -3.90 10.18 15.97
CA ALA A 46 -3.83 10.59 17.38
C ALA A 46 -4.32 9.53 18.39
N ASN A 47 -5.06 8.51 17.92
CA ASN A 47 -5.59 7.43 18.75
C ASN A 47 -4.95 6.06 18.44
N GLY A 48 -3.76 6.05 17.85
CA GLY A 48 -3.07 4.83 17.42
C GLY A 48 -3.31 4.49 15.95
N GLU A 49 -3.20 3.21 15.62
CA GLU A 49 -3.41 2.74 14.25
C GLU A 49 -4.83 3.00 13.76
N LEU A 50 -4.95 3.64 12.62
CA LEU A 50 -6.22 3.86 11.93
C LEU A 50 -6.26 3.04 10.65
N LEU A 51 -7.23 2.13 10.57
CA LEU A 51 -7.50 1.35 9.37
C LEU A 51 -8.35 2.16 8.39
N ILE A 52 -7.84 2.37 7.17
CA ILE A 52 -8.63 2.91 6.06
C ILE A 52 -8.86 1.82 5.02
N THR A 53 -10.12 1.69 4.56
CA THR A 53 -10.55 0.57 3.70
C THR A 53 -11.25 1.09 2.46
N VAL A 54 -10.76 0.68 1.29
CA VAL A 54 -11.37 0.95 -0.01
C VAL A 54 -12.60 0.07 -0.19
N PRO A 55 -13.79 0.64 -0.44
CA PRO A 55 -14.98 -0.13 -0.72
C PRO A 55 -14.90 -0.81 -2.08
N ILE A 56 -15.40 -2.03 -2.16
CA ILE A 56 -15.43 -2.82 -3.38
C ILE A 56 -16.83 -3.32 -3.68
N LYS A 57 -17.17 -3.43 -4.96
CA LYS A 57 -18.46 -3.94 -5.39
C LYS A 57 -18.66 -5.40 -5.01
N HIS A 58 -19.76 -5.70 -4.34
CA HIS A 58 -20.21 -7.08 -4.13
C HIS A 58 -20.80 -7.63 -5.41
N SER A 59 -20.45 -8.87 -5.76
CA SER A 59 -20.92 -9.51 -7.01
C SER A 59 -22.29 -10.16 -6.89
N GLY A 60 -22.84 -10.30 -5.69
CA GLY A 60 -24.08 -11.08 -5.46
C GLY A 60 -23.97 -12.58 -5.79
N ILE A 61 -22.84 -13.02 -6.33
CA ILE A 61 -22.59 -14.41 -6.73
C ILE A 61 -21.49 -14.98 -5.86
N ASP A 62 -21.73 -16.14 -5.28
CA ASP A 62 -20.79 -16.86 -4.40
C ASP A 62 -19.63 -17.54 -5.13
N LYS A 63 -19.13 -16.91 -6.22
CA LYS A 63 -17.97 -17.42 -6.95
C LYS A 63 -16.68 -16.72 -6.52
N PRO A 64 -15.58 -17.47 -6.37
CA PRO A 64 -14.27 -16.87 -6.13
C PRO A 64 -13.93 -15.92 -7.30
N ARG A 65 -13.61 -14.67 -6.98
CA ARG A 65 -13.15 -13.67 -7.96
C ARG A 65 -11.63 -13.55 -7.90
N LYS A 66 -11.01 -13.24 -9.02
CA LYS A 66 -9.59 -12.87 -9.07
C LYS A 66 -9.41 -11.45 -8.57
N LEU A 67 -8.24 -11.14 -8.03
CA LEU A 67 -7.92 -9.78 -7.59
C LEU A 67 -8.08 -8.76 -8.74
N SER A 68 -7.71 -9.14 -9.97
CA SER A 68 -7.86 -8.32 -11.18
C SER A 68 -9.32 -8.00 -11.56
N GLU A 69 -10.29 -8.75 -11.04
CA GLU A 69 -11.72 -8.58 -11.33
C GLU A 69 -12.45 -7.71 -10.31
N ILE A 70 -11.75 -7.27 -9.25
CA ILE A 70 -12.36 -6.52 -8.15
C ILE A 70 -12.56 -5.07 -8.58
N LYS A 71 -13.82 -4.66 -8.70
CA LYS A 71 -14.23 -3.28 -9.02
C LYS A 71 -14.43 -2.47 -7.75
N LEU A 72 -14.12 -1.18 -7.84
CA LEU A 72 -14.34 -0.23 -6.75
C LEU A 72 -15.84 0.09 -6.60
N ASP A 73 -16.27 0.34 -5.37
CA ASP A 73 -17.60 0.83 -5.07
C ASP A 73 -17.53 2.31 -4.71
N ASP A 74 -17.96 3.16 -5.64
CA ASP A 74 -18.00 4.61 -5.49
C ASP A 74 -19.37 5.12 -5.01
N SER A 75 -20.24 4.24 -4.46
CA SER A 75 -21.55 4.64 -3.92
C SER A 75 -21.44 5.53 -2.66
N SER A 76 -20.28 5.51 -1.99
CA SER A 76 -19.98 6.34 -0.82
C SER A 76 -18.86 7.35 -1.11
N ASN A 77 -18.76 8.38 -0.27
CA ASN A 77 -17.71 9.41 -0.37
C ASN A 77 -16.35 8.96 0.19
N TRP A 78 -15.99 7.67 0.04
CA TRP A 78 -14.79 7.10 0.66
C TRP A 78 -13.50 7.81 0.24
N ARG A 79 -13.38 8.27 -1.01
CA ARG A 79 -12.20 8.99 -1.52
C ARG A 79 -11.96 10.26 -0.72
N ARG A 80 -13.01 11.08 -0.55
CA ARG A 80 -12.96 12.30 0.26
C ARG A 80 -12.65 12.00 1.73
N ASN A 81 -13.22 10.92 2.26
CA ASN A 81 -12.99 10.52 3.65
C ASN A 81 -11.55 10.06 3.88
N HIS A 82 -10.98 9.26 2.97
CA HIS A 82 -9.57 8.84 3.04
C HIS A 82 -8.63 10.05 2.96
N TYR A 83 -8.85 10.95 1.98
CA TYR A 83 -8.05 12.19 1.89
C TYR A 83 -8.10 13.01 3.18
N LYS A 84 -9.30 13.22 3.75
CA LYS A 84 -9.46 13.94 5.01
C LYS A 84 -8.76 13.24 6.17
N SER A 85 -8.88 11.93 6.27
CA SER A 85 -8.18 11.15 7.32
C SER A 85 -6.67 11.30 7.20
N ILE A 86 -6.11 11.15 5.98
CA ILE A 86 -4.68 11.32 5.73
C ILE A 86 -4.25 12.75 6.07
N LYS A 87 -4.98 13.77 5.60
CA LYS A 87 -4.67 15.16 5.93
C LYS A 87 -4.68 15.42 7.43
N THR A 88 -5.73 14.98 8.13
CA THR A 88 -5.83 15.15 9.59
C THR A 88 -4.70 14.47 10.34
N CYS A 89 -4.26 13.29 9.89
CA CYS A 89 -3.19 12.54 10.54
C CYS A 89 -1.80 13.12 10.26
N TYR A 90 -1.57 13.73 9.08
CA TYR A 90 -0.21 14.04 8.64
C TYR A 90 0.06 15.50 8.28
N GLN A 91 -0.92 16.42 8.40
CA GLN A 91 -0.70 17.85 8.06
C GLN A 91 0.41 18.52 8.90
N SER A 92 0.75 17.98 10.06
CA SER A 92 1.86 18.44 10.91
C SER A 92 3.17 17.70 10.65
N SER A 93 3.19 16.68 9.79
CA SER A 93 4.43 15.97 9.49
C SER A 93 5.31 16.76 8.51
N PRO A 94 6.65 16.63 8.60
CA PRO A 94 7.59 17.53 7.90
C PRO A 94 7.46 17.57 6.38
N PHE A 95 7.00 16.48 5.77
CA PHE A 95 6.96 16.37 4.31
C PHE A 95 5.54 16.31 3.73
N PHE A 96 4.47 16.35 4.53
CA PHE A 96 3.10 16.23 4.02
C PHE A 96 2.75 17.33 3.01
N GLU A 97 3.08 18.58 3.31
CA GLU A 97 2.78 19.73 2.46
C GLU A 97 3.33 19.57 1.03
N PHE A 98 4.52 18.97 0.88
CA PHE A 98 5.13 18.72 -0.43
C PHE A 98 4.37 17.70 -1.27
N TYR A 99 3.63 16.79 -0.63
CA TYR A 99 2.95 15.68 -1.29
C TYR A 99 1.41 15.80 -1.27
N GLU A 100 0.87 16.78 -0.53
CA GLU A 100 -0.59 16.93 -0.35
C GLU A 100 -1.33 17.05 -1.68
N HIS A 101 -0.78 17.81 -2.64
CA HIS A 101 -1.40 18.01 -3.96
C HIS A 101 -1.50 16.68 -4.73
N ASP A 102 -0.49 15.86 -4.68
CA ASP A 102 -0.48 14.55 -5.35
C ASP A 102 -1.47 13.59 -4.70
N VAL A 103 -1.57 13.60 -3.36
CA VAL A 103 -2.58 12.82 -2.63
C VAL A 103 -3.99 13.24 -3.04
N LEU A 104 -4.25 14.55 -3.13
CA LEU A 104 -5.54 15.07 -3.58
C LEU A 104 -5.86 14.62 -5.00
N ASN A 105 -4.89 14.74 -5.92
CA ASN A 105 -5.04 14.31 -7.31
C ASN A 105 -5.27 12.80 -7.42
N PHE A 106 -4.56 11.99 -6.61
CA PHE A 106 -4.77 10.56 -6.55
C PHE A 106 -6.22 10.21 -6.21
N TYR A 107 -6.84 10.88 -5.23
CA TYR A 107 -8.23 10.61 -4.86
C TYR A 107 -9.25 11.22 -5.83
N ASN A 108 -8.92 12.29 -6.55
CA ASN A 108 -9.79 12.88 -7.57
C ASN A 108 -9.81 12.06 -8.87
N ARG A 109 -8.78 11.26 -9.12
CA ARG A 109 -8.73 10.38 -10.29
C ARG A 109 -9.70 9.21 -10.12
N LYS A 110 -10.40 8.86 -11.22
CA LYS A 110 -11.25 7.66 -11.26
C LYS A 110 -10.41 6.43 -11.59
N TYR A 111 -10.63 5.36 -10.85
CA TYR A 111 -10.08 4.03 -11.09
C TYR A 111 -11.26 3.06 -11.20
N GLU A 112 -11.23 2.16 -12.17
CA GLU A 112 -12.28 1.17 -12.34
C GLU A 112 -12.06 -0.03 -11.41
N ASN A 113 -10.82 -0.51 -11.34
CA ASN A 113 -10.44 -1.72 -10.64
C ASN A 113 -9.56 -1.41 -9.42
N LEU A 114 -9.63 -2.29 -8.42
CA LEU A 114 -8.79 -2.22 -7.23
C LEU A 114 -7.30 -2.31 -7.57
N VAL A 115 -6.93 -3.16 -8.53
CA VAL A 115 -5.55 -3.33 -8.97
C VAL A 115 -4.98 -2.04 -9.58
N ASP A 116 -5.77 -1.31 -10.36
CA ASP A 116 -5.35 -0.04 -10.95
C ASP A 116 -5.10 1.03 -9.90
N LEU A 117 -5.97 1.12 -8.89
CA LEU A 117 -5.79 2.00 -7.73
C LEU A 117 -4.50 1.65 -6.98
N ASN A 118 -4.25 0.35 -6.73
CA ASN A 118 -3.07 -0.11 -6.00
C ASN A 118 -1.77 0.20 -6.76
N PHE A 119 -1.73 -0.06 -8.07
CA PHE A 119 -0.57 0.32 -8.88
C PHE A 119 -0.34 1.82 -8.92
N ALA A 120 -1.41 2.61 -9.03
CA ALA A 120 -1.28 4.07 -8.98
C ALA A 120 -0.71 4.55 -7.64
N SER A 121 -1.10 3.93 -6.52
CA SER A 121 -0.52 4.25 -5.20
C SER A 121 0.96 3.90 -5.12
N ILE A 122 1.38 2.76 -5.67
CA ILE A 122 2.78 2.33 -5.72
C ILE A 122 3.61 3.27 -6.62
N GLU A 123 3.11 3.59 -7.81
CA GLU A 123 3.76 4.48 -8.77
C GLU A 123 3.96 5.89 -8.18
N MET A 124 2.96 6.43 -7.50
CA MET A 124 3.04 7.73 -6.84
C MET A 124 4.15 7.76 -5.79
N ILE A 125 4.21 6.75 -4.91
CA ILE A 125 5.25 6.65 -3.89
C ILE A 125 6.64 6.45 -4.54
N CYS A 126 6.78 5.61 -5.56
CA CYS A 126 8.05 5.43 -6.27
C CYS A 126 8.60 6.77 -6.80
N ASN A 127 7.72 7.62 -7.34
CA ASN A 127 8.09 8.95 -7.82
C ASN A 127 8.57 9.86 -6.68
N TRP A 128 7.89 9.84 -5.53
CA TRP A 128 8.24 10.67 -4.37
C TRP A 128 9.61 10.31 -3.79
N ILE A 129 9.88 9.01 -3.63
CA ILE A 129 11.16 8.54 -3.05
C ILE A 129 12.24 8.28 -4.10
N LYS A 130 11.97 8.63 -5.37
CA LYS A 130 12.91 8.53 -6.51
C LYS A 130 13.50 7.14 -6.68
N ILE A 131 12.65 6.12 -6.65
CA ILE A 131 13.00 4.75 -7.05
C ILE A 131 12.32 4.39 -8.37
N GLN A 132 12.91 3.44 -9.09
CA GLN A 132 12.34 3.00 -10.36
C GLN A 132 11.02 2.26 -10.11
N ILE A 133 9.98 2.63 -10.87
CA ILE A 133 8.70 1.93 -10.84
C ILE A 133 8.90 0.48 -11.32
N PRO A 134 8.48 -0.53 -10.53
CA PRO A 134 8.61 -1.93 -10.95
C PRO A 134 7.80 -2.23 -12.20
N LYS A 135 8.35 -3.03 -13.09
CA LYS A 135 7.62 -3.49 -14.28
C LYS A 135 6.39 -4.30 -13.89
N LYS A 136 5.28 -4.10 -14.60
CA LYS A 136 4.04 -4.86 -14.40
C LYS A 136 4.13 -6.24 -15.06
N ILE A 137 4.88 -7.16 -14.44
CA ILE A 137 5.04 -8.54 -14.90
C ILE A 137 3.99 -9.40 -14.18
N PHE A 138 3.06 -10.02 -14.93
CA PHE A 138 1.92 -10.77 -14.37
C PHE A 138 2.01 -12.28 -14.60
N LYS A 139 2.98 -12.75 -15.38
CA LYS A 139 3.14 -14.16 -15.74
C LYS A 139 4.48 -14.69 -15.28
N LYS A 140 4.50 -15.93 -14.80
CA LYS A 140 5.71 -16.67 -14.42
C LYS A 140 6.45 -17.26 -15.64
N ASN A 141 6.07 -16.94 -16.89
CA ASN A 141 6.61 -17.56 -18.08
C ASN A 141 8.14 -17.46 -18.08
N ASN A 142 8.81 -18.59 -18.19
CA ASN A 142 10.27 -18.74 -18.25
C ASN A 142 11.04 -18.40 -16.96
N ILE A 143 10.39 -18.30 -15.81
CA ILE A 143 11.10 -18.15 -14.53
C ILE A 143 11.17 -19.54 -13.88
N ASN A 144 12.38 -19.99 -13.58
CA ASN A 144 12.58 -21.20 -12.81
C ASN A 144 11.94 -21.04 -11.43
N GLU A 145 11.07 -21.95 -11.02
CA GLU A 145 10.35 -21.89 -9.72
C GLU A 145 11.31 -21.83 -8.53
N SER A 146 12.51 -22.42 -8.65
CA SER A 146 13.56 -22.32 -7.61
C SER A 146 14.07 -20.89 -7.39
N LEU A 147 13.85 -19.98 -8.35
CA LEU A 147 14.22 -18.57 -8.27
C LEU A 147 13.06 -17.66 -7.86
N LEU A 148 11.90 -18.23 -7.50
CA LEU A 148 10.70 -17.51 -7.13
C LEU A 148 10.45 -17.64 -5.62
N GLN A 149 10.39 -16.51 -4.93
CA GLN A 149 9.95 -16.41 -3.55
C GLN A 149 8.48 -15.98 -3.51
N ASP A 150 7.60 -16.84 -3.01
CA ASP A 150 6.20 -16.49 -2.81
C ASP A 150 6.04 -15.66 -1.53
N LEU A 151 5.64 -14.41 -1.71
CA LEU A 151 5.40 -13.42 -0.67
C LEU A 151 3.95 -12.90 -0.70
N THR A 152 3.03 -13.60 -1.34
CA THR A 152 1.61 -13.22 -1.39
C THR A 152 0.98 -13.14 0.00
N SER A 153 1.51 -13.90 0.96
CA SER A 153 1.11 -13.84 2.37
C SER A 153 1.34 -12.48 3.04
N LEU A 154 2.20 -11.62 2.49
CA LEU A 154 2.39 -10.25 2.98
C LEU A 154 1.12 -9.39 2.84
N SER A 155 0.20 -9.76 1.95
CA SER A 155 -1.10 -9.08 1.85
C SER A 155 -2.04 -9.37 3.03
N ASN A 156 -1.75 -10.37 3.87
CA ASN A 156 -2.57 -10.67 5.04
C ASN A 156 -2.39 -9.63 6.14
N THR A 157 -3.51 -9.14 6.69
CA THR A 157 -3.50 -8.21 7.84
C THR A 157 -3.07 -8.89 9.14
N LYS A 158 -3.19 -10.22 9.22
CA LYS A 158 -2.83 -11.01 10.38
C LYS A 158 -1.33 -11.28 10.37
N LYS A 159 -0.55 -10.31 10.85
CA LYS A 159 0.79 -10.51 11.40
C LYS A 159 1.90 -10.88 10.41
N PHE A 160 2.32 -9.94 9.62
CA PHE A 160 3.75 -9.89 9.36
C PHE A 160 4.39 -9.07 10.49
N ASN A 161 4.95 -9.75 11.50
CA ASN A 161 5.70 -9.08 12.56
C ASN A 161 7.04 -8.66 11.98
N PHE A 162 7.11 -7.41 11.51
CA PHE A 162 8.34 -6.84 10.96
C PHE A 162 9.19 -6.34 12.12
N SER A 163 9.76 -7.30 12.87
CA SER A 163 10.47 -7.07 14.13
C SER A 163 11.72 -6.20 14.01
N ASN A 164 12.26 -6.02 12.80
CA ASN A 164 13.53 -5.33 12.55
C ASN A 164 13.36 -4.05 11.72
N GLN A 165 12.22 -3.38 11.76
CA GLN A 165 12.08 -2.10 11.11
C GLN A 165 12.96 -1.06 11.78
N LYS A 166 13.77 -0.34 10.99
CA LYS A 166 14.52 0.80 11.46
C LYS A 166 13.54 1.90 11.90
N LYS A 167 13.69 2.37 13.14
CA LYS A 167 12.84 3.42 13.68
C LYS A 167 13.10 4.76 13.00
N TYR A 168 12.05 5.55 12.85
CA TYR A 168 12.04 6.94 12.41
C TYR A 168 11.04 7.71 13.26
N ASN A 169 11.17 9.02 13.34
CA ASN A 169 10.25 9.85 14.12
C ASN A 169 8.86 9.84 13.48
N GLN A 170 7.84 9.50 14.25
CA GLN A 170 6.44 9.49 13.82
C GLN A 170 5.68 10.65 14.43
N THR A 171 4.73 11.22 13.71
CA THR A 171 3.96 12.41 14.12
C THR A 171 3.30 12.27 15.50
N PHE A 172 2.89 11.07 15.90
CA PHE A 172 2.24 10.81 17.18
C PHE A 172 3.05 9.89 18.11
N GLU A 173 4.37 9.82 17.93
CA GLU A 173 5.23 8.90 18.69
C GLU A 173 5.22 9.20 20.19
N ASP A 174 5.15 10.48 20.59
CA ASP A 174 5.06 10.87 22.01
C ASP A 174 3.83 10.30 22.70
N LYS A 175 2.73 10.11 21.96
CA LYS A 175 1.47 9.62 22.50
C LYS A 175 1.31 8.10 22.37
N ASN A 176 1.68 7.55 21.23
CA ASN A 176 1.38 6.16 20.87
C ASN A 176 2.59 5.23 21.00
N GLY A 177 3.80 5.79 21.21
CA GLY A 177 5.04 5.08 20.95
C GLY A 177 5.25 4.85 19.45
N PHE A 178 6.33 4.16 19.10
CA PHE A 178 6.61 3.81 17.71
C PHE A 178 5.69 2.69 17.22
N LEU A 179 4.86 2.99 16.23
CA LEU A 179 3.99 2.02 15.57
C LEU A 179 4.72 1.39 14.39
N ASN A 180 4.93 0.08 14.47
CA ASN A 180 5.69 -0.68 13.49
C ASN A 180 4.86 -1.02 12.25
N ASN A 181 5.51 -1.05 11.09
CA ASN A 181 4.96 -1.56 9.82
C ASN A 181 3.61 -0.93 9.40
N LEU A 182 3.53 0.38 9.51
CA LEU A 182 2.40 1.15 8.97
C LEU A 182 2.49 1.28 7.44
N SER A 183 1.48 1.90 6.85
CA SER A 183 1.51 2.36 5.46
C SER A 183 2.79 3.12 5.17
N ILE A 184 3.31 2.96 3.96
CA ILE A 184 4.43 3.77 3.46
C ILE A 184 4.16 5.28 3.56
N LEU A 185 2.90 5.70 3.57
CA LEU A 185 2.51 7.10 3.75
C LEU A 185 3.08 7.67 5.05
N ASP A 186 3.01 6.90 6.16
CA ASP A 186 3.57 7.32 7.45
C ASP A 186 5.07 7.60 7.33
N LEU A 187 5.82 6.69 6.72
CA LEU A 187 7.26 6.86 6.54
C LEU A 187 7.59 8.04 5.62
N VAL A 188 6.88 8.18 4.49
CA VAL A 188 7.20 9.21 3.49
C VAL A 188 6.84 10.61 3.99
N PHE A 189 5.73 10.78 4.71
CA PHE A 189 5.36 12.07 5.26
C PHE A 189 6.29 12.52 6.41
N ASN A 190 6.93 11.58 7.11
CA ASN A 190 7.89 11.89 8.17
C ASN A 190 9.35 12.00 7.67
N CYS A 191 9.76 11.21 6.66
CA CYS A 191 11.15 11.12 6.20
C CYS A 191 11.40 11.62 4.78
N GLY A 192 10.36 11.90 4.00
CA GLY A 192 10.45 12.39 2.63
C GLY A 192 11.27 11.46 1.71
N PRO A 193 12.14 12.03 0.85
CA PRO A 193 12.96 11.24 -0.07
C PRO A 193 13.93 10.26 0.61
N ASN A 194 14.22 10.48 1.89
CA ASN A 194 15.12 9.60 2.67
C ASN A 194 14.44 8.30 3.13
N SER A 195 13.15 8.11 2.86
CA SER A 195 12.38 6.93 3.25
C SER A 195 13.02 5.61 2.81
N LYS A 196 13.70 5.58 1.65
CA LYS A 196 14.42 4.40 1.16
C LYS A 196 15.50 3.86 2.11
N ASN A 197 15.96 4.64 3.07
CA ASN A 197 16.98 4.23 4.05
C ASN A 197 16.38 3.39 5.20
N TYR A 198 15.07 3.15 5.20
CA TYR A 198 14.32 2.53 6.30
C TYR A 198 13.67 1.18 5.93
N PHE A 199 13.82 0.68 4.69
CA PHE A 199 13.30 -0.62 4.24
C PHE A 199 14.30 -1.54 3.55
#